data_89e09f40b0e58a540daf2a287338d3c4
#
_entry.id   89e09f40b0e58a540daf2a287338d3c4
#
_cell.length_a   1.000
_cell.length_b   1.000
_cell.length_c   1.000
_cell.angle_alpha   90.00
_cell.angle_beta   90.00
_cell.angle_gamma   90.00
#
_symmetry.space_group_name_H-M   'P 1'
#
loop_
_entity.id
_entity.type
_entity.pdbx_description
1 polymer ?
#
loop_
_entity_poly.entity_id
_entity_poly.type
_entity_poly.pdbx_seq_one_letter_code
_entity_poly.pdbx_strand_id
1 'polypeptide(L)'
;MRQLIGYVLLLAAVGLVPADVVAQRRPAARPAASRAQRPQFAAELNWSSDVDLGIGGRGVFPLQSLFPKTPLDGIVSFDYFFPSAPSGVSAHYWEINGNVAYRFRVPARSSLAPYGGGGLNIAHASAGPSGGTSVSQTKAGLNLLGGTTFKLKGSHLTPFAEARGEIGGGKTFILTGGVRF
;
A
#
# COMPACT_ATOMS: atom_id res chain seq x y z
N MET A 1 -6.54 -27.39 27.91
CA MET A 1 -5.55 -26.31 27.88
C MET A 1 -6.16 -25.16 27.10
N ARG A 2 -6.48 -24.08 27.81
CA ARG A 2 -7.19 -22.89 27.24
C ARG A 2 -6.16 -21.94 26.72
N GLN A 3 -6.14 -21.69 25.42
CA GLN A 3 -5.37 -20.59 24.83
C GLN A 3 -6.25 -19.33 24.85
N LEU A 4 -5.82 -18.36 25.64
CA LEU A 4 -6.34 -16.99 25.66
C LEU A 4 -5.74 -16.25 24.46
N ILE A 5 -6.58 -16.01 23.45
CA ILE A 5 -6.24 -15.12 22.35
C ILE A 5 -6.54 -13.70 22.80
N GLY A 6 -5.48 -12.95 23.10
CA GLY A 6 -5.57 -11.53 23.41
C GLY A 6 -5.87 -10.72 22.15
N TYR A 7 -7.05 -10.13 22.06
CA TYR A 7 -7.39 -9.14 21.04
C TYR A 7 -6.72 -7.81 21.39
N VAL A 8 -5.71 -7.42 20.63
CA VAL A 8 -5.21 -6.04 20.65
C VAL A 8 -6.07 -5.22 19.69
N LEU A 9 -7.04 -4.51 20.24
CA LEU A 9 -7.84 -3.50 19.55
C LEU A 9 -7.00 -2.23 19.45
N LEU A 10 -6.40 -1.97 18.29
CA LEU A 10 -5.76 -0.69 17.99
C LEU A 10 -6.86 0.28 17.52
N LEU A 11 -7.41 1.06 18.45
CA LEU A 11 -8.29 2.18 18.16
C LEU A 11 -7.46 3.34 17.59
N ALA A 12 -7.53 3.54 16.28
CA ALA A 12 -7.05 4.77 15.66
C ALA A 12 -8.06 5.88 15.97
N ALA A 13 -7.76 6.70 16.98
CA ALA A 13 -8.50 7.92 17.27
C ALA A 13 -8.22 8.95 16.16
N VAL A 14 -9.16 9.15 15.25
CA VAL A 14 -9.17 10.28 14.32
C VAL A 14 -9.62 11.50 15.12
N GLY A 15 -8.66 12.29 15.58
CA GLY A 15 -8.93 13.58 16.21
C GLY A 15 -9.45 14.59 15.18
N LEU A 16 -10.72 14.94 15.26
CA LEU A 16 -11.32 16.09 14.58
C LEU A 16 -10.78 17.38 15.22
N VAL A 17 -9.91 18.09 14.49
CA VAL A 17 -9.48 19.44 14.85
C VAL A 17 -10.42 20.42 14.14
N PRO A 18 -11.15 21.31 14.85
CA PRO A 18 -11.91 22.37 14.23
C PRO A 18 -10.95 23.40 13.64
N ALA A 19 -11.07 23.67 12.34
CA ALA A 19 -10.32 24.71 11.67
C ALA A 19 -11.12 26.01 11.70
N ASP A 20 -10.75 26.96 12.54
CA ASP A 20 -11.19 28.35 12.42
C ASP A 20 -10.57 28.98 11.17
N VAL A 21 -11.42 29.26 10.19
CA VAL A 21 -11.03 29.88 8.93
C VAL A 21 -11.06 31.39 9.09
N VAL A 22 -9.91 32.00 9.31
CA VAL A 22 -9.71 33.43 9.08
C VAL A 22 -9.38 33.62 7.59
N ALA A 23 -10.38 34.11 6.84
CA ALA A 23 -10.25 34.40 5.42
C ALA A 23 -9.37 35.64 5.20
N GLN A 24 -8.07 35.47 4.95
CA GLN A 24 -7.25 36.49 4.30
C GLN A 24 -7.28 36.27 2.78
N ARG A 25 -7.97 37.18 2.07
CA ARG A 25 -7.91 37.27 0.61
C ARG A 25 -6.50 37.65 0.18
N ARG A 26 -5.70 36.64 -0.22
CA ARG A 26 -4.50 36.85 -1.02
C ARG A 26 -4.88 36.88 -2.50
N PRO A 27 -4.23 37.74 -3.33
CA PRO A 27 -4.45 37.72 -4.77
C PRO A 27 -4.19 36.32 -5.31
N ALA A 28 -5.09 35.84 -6.17
CA ALA A 28 -4.99 34.50 -6.76
C ALA A 28 -3.69 34.42 -7.57
N ALA A 29 -2.69 33.74 -7.02
CA ALA A 29 -1.54 33.33 -7.79
C ALA A 29 -2.04 32.44 -8.94
N ARG A 30 -1.68 32.78 -10.18
CA ARG A 30 -1.93 31.94 -11.35
C ARG A 30 -1.61 30.49 -10.99
N PRO A 31 -2.50 29.53 -11.29
CA PRO A 31 -2.19 28.13 -11.08
C PRO A 31 -0.92 27.83 -11.87
N ALA A 32 0.17 27.51 -11.17
CA ALA A 32 1.32 26.91 -11.83
C ALA A 32 0.78 25.67 -12.57
N ALA A 33 0.96 25.65 -13.90
CA ALA A 33 0.56 24.53 -14.73
C ALA A 33 1.05 23.26 -14.03
N SER A 34 0.15 22.39 -13.62
CA SER A 34 0.48 21.17 -12.89
C SER A 34 1.38 20.36 -13.82
N ARG A 35 2.68 20.32 -13.49
CA ARG A 35 3.61 19.42 -14.18
C ARG A 35 2.98 18.04 -14.10
N ALA A 36 2.59 17.48 -15.25
CA ALA A 36 2.06 16.14 -15.31
C ALA A 36 3.03 15.23 -14.56
N GLN A 37 2.59 14.69 -13.44
CA GLN A 37 3.44 13.83 -12.64
C GLN A 37 3.72 12.58 -13.47
N ARG A 38 4.99 12.20 -13.58
CA ARG A 38 5.41 11.02 -14.33
C ARG A 38 5.07 9.75 -13.50
N PRO A 39 4.82 8.62 -14.16
CA PRO A 39 4.79 7.34 -13.49
C PRO A 39 6.06 7.14 -12.67
N GLN A 40 5.92 6.54 -11.49
CA GLN A 40 7.03 6.19 -10.59
C GLN A 40 7.03 4.69 -10.41
N PHE A 41 8.21 4.11 -10.28
CA PHE A 41 8.37 2.70 -9.91
C PHE A 41 8.95 2.60 -8.49
N ALA A 42 8.74 1.47 -7.83
CA ALA A 42 9.27 1.24 -6.50
C ALA A 42 9.67 -0.22 -6.31
N ALA A 43 10.67 -0.41 -5.47
CA ALA A 43 10.97 -1.69 -4.85
C ALA A 43 10.48 -1.67 -3.41
N GLU A 44 9.99 -2.81 -2.91
CA GLU A 44 9.37 -2.90 -1.60
C GLU A 44 9.64 -4.20 -0.88
N LEU A 45 9.63 -4.10 0.45
CA LEU A 45 9.65 -5.21 1.38
C LEU A 45 8.29 -5.29 2.06
N ASN A 46 7.75 -6.48 2.15
CA ASN A 46 6.45 -6.76 2.72
C ASN A 46 6.59 -7.67 3.93
N TRP A 47 5.77 -7.42 4.94
CA TRP A 47 5.51 -8.35 6.03
C TRP A 47 4.01 -8.62 6.09
N SER A 48 3.63 -9.88 6.11
CA SER A 48 2.25 -10.32 6.16
C SER A 48 1.96 -11.09 7.45
N SER A 49 0.78 -10.90 8.01
CA SER A 49 0.33 -11.64 9.19
C SER A 49 0.20 -13.15 8.96
N ASP A 50 0.01 -13.58 7.72
CA ASP A 50 -0.33 -14.97 7.38
C ASP A 50 0.77 -15.70 6.60
N VAL A 51 1.65 -14.96 5.88
CA VAL A 51 2.64 -15.55 4.96
C VAL A 51 4.07 -15.00 5.15
N ASP A 52 4.35 -14.37 6.29
CA ASP A 52 5.66 -13.85 6.68
C ASP A 52 6.23 -12.73 5.78
N LEU A 53 7.52 -12.82 5.45
CA LEU A 53 8.24 -11.81 4.69
C LEU A 53 8.06 -12.00 3.18
N GLY A 54 8.08 -10.88 2.45
CA GLY A 54 8.03 -10.84 0.99
C GLY A 54 8.81 -9.67 0.41
N ILE A 55 9.02 -9.75 -0.88
CA ILE A 55 9.59 -8.68 -1.70
C ILE A 55 8.61 -8.36 -2.82
N GLY A 56 8.61 -7.13 -3.28
CA GLY A 56 7.71 -6.72 -4.34
C GLY A 56 8.22 -5.53 -5.15
N GLY A 57 7.45 -5.23 -6.16
CA GLY A 57 7.62 -4.04 -6.97
C GLY A 57 6.29 -3.43 -7.34
N ARG A 58 6.24 -2.11 -7.43
CA ARG A 58 5.02 -1.40 -7.84
C ARG A 58 5.27 -0.29 -8.84
N GLY A 59 4.25 -0.06 -9.68
CA GLY A 59 4.10 1.14 -10.49
C GLY A 59 3.04 2.05 -9.90
N VAL A 60 3.33 3.35 -9.82
CA VAL A 60 2.40 4.40 -9.37
C VAL A 60 2.14 5.34 -10.54
N PHE A 61 0.90 5.43 -10.96
CA PHE A 61 0.46 6.15 -12.15
C PHE A 61 -0.47 7.30 -11.75
N PRO A 62 -0.06 8.56 -11.92
CA PRO A 62 -0.93 9.70 -11.63
C PRO A 62 -2.16 9.70 -12.55
N LEU A 63 -3.36 9.77 -11.95
CA LEU A 63 -4.63 9.72 -12.69
C LEU A 63 -5.21 11.12 -12.99
N GLN A 64 -4.41 12.20 -12.92
CA GLN A 64 -4.87 13.56 -13.15
C GLN A 64 -5.35 13.80 -14.60
N SER A 65 -4.88 13.04 -15.57
CA SER A 65 -5.39 13.10 -16.95
C SER A 65 -6.84 12.65 -17.06
N LEU A 66 -7.25 11.69 -16.22
CA LEU A 66 -8.62 11.17 -16.13
C LEU A 66 -9.46 11.95 -15.12
N PHE A 67 -8.84 12.39 -14.03
CA PHE A 67 -9.50 13.09 -12.91
C PHE A 67 -8.78 14.41 -12.56
N PRO A 68 -8.89 15.46 -13.39
CA PRO A 68 -8.08 16.69 -13.26
C PRO A 68 -8.20 17.42 -11.92
N LYS A 69 -9.34 17.27 -11.23
CA LYS A 69 -9.64 17.95 -9.95
C LYS A 69 -9.33 17.10 -8.72
N THR A 70 -9.04 15.82 -8.90
CA THR A 70 -8.88 14.87 -7.79
C THR A 70 -7.47 14.29 -7.78
N PRO A 71 -6.72 14.40 -6.69
CA PRO A 71 -5.34 13.91 -6.60
C PRO A 71 -5.33 12.39 -6.39
N LEU A 72 -5.67 11.64 -7.43
CA LEU A 72 -5.69 10.18 -7.45
C LEU A 72 -4.45 9.61 -8.12
N ASP A 73 -3.99 8.48 -7.58
CA ASP A 73 -2.98 7.62 -8.18
C ASP A 73 -3.54 6.21 -8.37
N GLY A 74 -3.27 5.60 -9.52
CA GLY A 74 -3.38 4.16 -9.73
C GLY A 74 -2.09 3.50 -9.25
N ILE A 75 -2.22 2.39 -8.54
CA ILE A 75 -1.09 1.61 -8.02
C ILE A 75 -1.28 0.18 -8.50
N VAL A 76 -0.27 -0.36 -9.20
CA VAL A 76 -0.22 -1.78 -9.58
C VAL A 76 1.02 -2.37 -8.94
N SER A 77 0.89 -3.46 -8.18
CA SER A 77 2.04 -4.16 -7.58
C SER A 77 2.01 -5.66 -7.85
N PHE A 78 3.20 -6.24 -7.79
CA PHE A 78 3.44 -7.68 -7.71
C PHE A 78 4.28 -7.94 -6.47
N ASP A 79 3.80 -8.84 -5.60
CA ASP A 79 4.41 -9.19 -4.34
C ASP A 79 4.65 -10.71 -4.29
N TYR A 80 5.86 -11.11 -3.93
CA TYR A 80 6.22 -12.51 -3.69
C TYR A 80 6.64 -12.69 -2.24
N PHE A 81 6.04 -13.66 -1.57
CA PHE A 81 6.27 -13.95 -0.16
C PHE A 81 7.01 -15.28 0.01
N PHE A 82 7.72 -15.40 1.11
CA PHE A 82 8.49 -16.57 1.50
C PHE A 82 7.84 -17.26 2.71
N PRO A 83 6.75 -18.04 2.49
CA PRO A 83 6.05 -18.69 3.59
C PRO A 83 6.96 -19.68 4.31
N SER A 84 6.91 -19.67 5.64
CA SER A 84 7.57 -20.68 6.45
C SER A 84 6.89 -22.04 6.24
N ALA A 85 7.66 -23.07 5.84
CA ALA A 85 7.15 -24.41 5.61
C ALA A 85 7.96 -25.44 6.40
N PRO A 86 7.36 -26.57 6.84
CA PRO A 86 8.09 -27.67 7.46
C PRO A 86 9.12 -28.29 6.53
N SER A 87 10.13 -28.99 7.10
CA SER A 87 11.14 -29.71 6.30
C SER A 87 10.48 -30.68 5.32
N GLY A 88 10.92 -30.64 4.05
CA GLY A 88 10.39 -31.48 2.98
C GLY A 88 9.09 -30.95 2.33
N VAL A 89 8.64 -29.75 2.69
CA VAL A 89 7.51 -29.05 2.04
C VAL A 89 8.00 -27.78 1.37
N SER A 90 7.60 -27.58 0.12
CA SER A 90 7.79 -26.32 -0.61
C SER A 90 6.48 -25.54 -0.60
N ALA A 91 6.51 -24.26 -0.22
CA ALA A 91 5.38 -23.37 -0.26
C ALA A 91 5.75 -22.08 -1.02
N HIS A 92 4.83 -21.60 -1.84
CA HIS A 92 4.98 -20.37 -2.62
C HIS A 92 3.71 -19.54 -2.51
N TYR A 93 3.87 -18.23 -2.37
CA TYR A 93 2.76 -17.30 -2.33
C TYR A 93 3.12 -16.02 -3.08
N TRP A 94 2.25 -15.58 -3.97
CA TRP A 94 2.40 -14.32 -4.68
C TRP A 94 1.06 -13.63 -4.90
N GLU A 95 1.12 -12.31 -5.07
CA GLU A 95 -0.04 -11.47 -5.30
C GLU A 95 0.18 -10.48 -6.44
N ILE A 96 -0.91 -10.17 -7.14
CA ILE A 96 -1.02 -9.01 -8.02
C ILE A 96 -2.10 -8.09 -7.46
N ASN A 97 -1.76 -6.82 -7.29
CA ASN A 97 -2.65 -5.82 -6.71
C ASN A 97 -2.89 -4.68 -7.69
N GLY A 98 -4.15 -4.24 -7.80
CA GLY A 98 -4.57 -3.04 -8.52
C GLY A 98 -5.38 -2.14 -7.61
N ASN A 99 -4.85 -0.96 -7.26
CA ASN A 99 -5.44 -0.06 -6.28
C ASN A 99 -5.59 1.35 -6.84
N VAL A 100 -6.53 2.12 -6.28
CA VAL A 100 -6.64 3.57 -6.46
C VAL A 100 -6.46 4.22 -5.10
N ALA A 101 -5.54 5.19 -5.01
CA ALA A 101 -5.24 5.91 -3.79
C ALA A 101 -5.46 7.42 -3.95
N TYR A 102 -6.08 8.02 -2.96
CA TYR A 102 -6.26 9.47 -2.83
C TYR A 102 -5.09 10.05 -2.02
N ARG A 103 -4.42 11.07 -2.59
CA ARG A 103 -3.37 11.81 -1.88
C ARG A 103 -3.95 12.93 -1.06
N PHE A 104 -3.78 12.86 0.26
CA PHE A 104 -4.24 13.93 1.16
C PHE A 104 -3.39 15.19 1.00
N ARG A 105 -4.04 16.34 1.04
CA ARG A 105 -3.35 17.64 1.01
C ARG A 105 -2.71 17.90 2.36
N VAL A 106 -1.43 18.24 2.34
CA VAL A 106 -0.65 18.60 3.53
C VAL A 106 0.04 19.95 3.30
N PRO A 107 0.42 20.67 4.37
CA PRO A 107 1.19 21.90 4.26
C PRO A 107 2.47 21.69 3.43
N ALA A 108 2.87 22.71 2.66
CA ALA A 108 4.02 22.62 1.75
C ALA A 108 5.35 22.25 2.43
N ARG A 109 5.48 22.58 3.72
CA ARG A 109 6.66 22.24 4.54
C ARG A 109 6.61 20.83 5.15
N SER A 110 5.51 20.10 5.00
CA SER A 110 5.41 18.73 5.52
C SER A 110 6.38 17.80 4.78
N SER A 111 7.17 17.05 5.52
CA SER A 111 7.99 15.96 4.99
C SER A 111 7.17 14.69 4.70
N LEU A 112 5.94 14.61 5.20
CA LEU A 112 5.03 13.49 5.00
C LEU A 112 3.98 13.85 3.94
N ALA A 113 3.62 12.89 3.10
CA ALA A 113 2.50 13.00 2.17
C ALA A 113 1.62 11.73 2.29
N PRO A 114 0.61 11.77 3.17
CA PRO A 114 -0.26 10.63 3.42
C PRO A 114 -1.20 10.38 2.24
N TYR A 115 -1.58 9.11 2.08
CA TYR A 115 -2.56 8.66 1.11
C TYR A 115 -3.38 7.52 1.67
N GLY A 116 -4.55 7.28 1.08
CA GLY A 116 -5.42 6.15 1.43
C GLY A 116 -6.26 5.75 0.24
N GLY A 117 -6.64 4.50 0.18
CA GLY A 117 -7.35 3.98 -0.98
C GLY A 117 -7.79 2.54 -0.82
N GLY A 118 -8.14 1.96 -1.95
CA GLY A 118 -8.55 0.56 -2.03
C GLY A 118 -8.50 0.03 -3.44
N GLY A 119 -8.74 -1.26 -3.58
CA GLY A 119 -8.67 -1.92 -4.87
C GLY A 119 -8.94 -3.41 -4.78
N LEU A 120 -8.35 -4.12 -5.71
CA LEU A 120 -8.49 -5.56 -5.89
C LEU A 120 -7.14 -6.25 -5.78
N ASN A 121 -7.13 -7.48 -5.29
CA ASN A 121 -5.99 -8.37 -5.39
C ASN A 121 -6.37 -9.71 -6.03
N ILE A 122 -5.36 -10.36 -6.57
CA ILE A 122 -5.37 -11.78 -6.95
C ILE A 122 -4.18 -12.40 -6.25
N ALA A 123 -4.45 -13.36 -5.36
CA ALA A 123 -3.46 -14.08 -4.60
C ALA A 123 -3.40 -15.54 -5.05
N HIS A 124 -2.19 -16.08 -5.17
CA HIS A 124 -1.94 -17.46 -5.52
C HIS A 124 -1.05 -18.11 -4.47
N ALA A 125 -1.54 -19.21 -3.90
CA ALA A 125 -0.81 -20.03 -2.96
C ALA A 125 -0.60 -21.43 -3.55
N SER A 126 0.59 -22.01 -3.37
CA SER A 126 0.86 -23.40 -3.68
C SER A 126 1.73 -24.04 -2.60
N ALA A 127 1.42 -25.29 -2.26
CA ALA A 127 2.19 -26.05 -1.30
C ALA A 127 2.17 -27.55 -1.66
N GLY A 128 3.27 -28.23 -1.38
CA GLY A 128 3.41 -29.67 -1.64
C GLY A 128 4.76 -30.23 -1.18
N PRO A 129 4.92 -31.55 -1.17
CA PRO A 129 6.22 -32.19 -0.89
C PRO A 129 7.30 -31.70 -1.85
N SER A 130 8.51 -31.45 -1.36
CA SER A 130 9.65 -31.06 -2.21
C SER A 130 9.93 -32.17 -3.24
N GLY A 131 9.77 -31.86 -4.54
CA GLY A 131 9.92 -32.83 -5.63
C GLY A 131 8.68 -33.69 -5.93
N GLY A 132 7.55 -33.42 -5.28
CA GLY A 132 6.24 -34.08 -5.51
C GLY A 132 5.19 -33.18 -6.15
N THR A 133 3.94 -33.65 -6.18
CA THR A 133 2.80 -32.88 -6.70
C THR A 133 2.37 -31.83 -5.68
N SER A 134 2.26 -30.57 -6.10
CA SER A 134 1.75 -29.48 -5.29
C SER A 134 0.24 -29.28 -5.48
N VAL A 135 -0.44 -28.81 -4.44
CA VAL A 135 -1.80 -28.29 -4.47
C VAL A 135 -1.71 -26.77 -4.53
N SER A 136 -2.49 -26.16 -5.43
CA SER A 136 -2.51 -24.71 -5.58
C SER A 136 -3.93 -24.14 -5.50
N GLN A 137 -4.05 -22.89 -5.05
CA GLN A 137 -5.30 -22.16 -4.98
C GLN A 137 -5.06 -20.71 -5.39
N THR A 138 -5.98 -20.17 -6.20
CA THR A 138 -6.02 -18.75 -6.55
C THR A 138 -7.30 -18.14 -6.01
N LYS A 139 -7.19 -16.98 -5.38
CA LYS A 139 -8.31 -16.24 -4.80
C LYS A 139 -8.25 -14.79 -5.22
N ALA A 140 -9.41 -14.17 -5.38
CA ALA A 140 -9.54 -12.73 -5.57
C ALA A 140 -10.07 -12.09 -4.28
N GLY A 141 -9.62 -10.86 -4.00
CA GLY A 141 -10.00 -10.12 -2.80
C GLY A 141 -10.08 -8.62 -3.05
N LEU A 142 -10.48 -7.92 -2.00
CA LEU A 142 -10.53 -6.46 -1.92
C LEU A 142 -9.41 -5.96 -1.02
N ASN A 143 -8.79 -4.84 -1.40
CA ASN A 143 -7.79 -4.15 -0.62
C ASN A 143 -8.36 -2.86 -0.01
N LEU A 144 -7.98 -2.59 1.23
CA LEU A 144 -8.06 -1.28 1.86
C LEU A 144 -6.65 -0.91 2.31
N LEU A 145 -6.14 0.24 1.88
CA LEU A 145 -4.77 0.64 2.16
C LEU A 145 -4.67 2.08 2.69
N GLY A 146 -3.65 2.31 3.47
CA GLY A 146 -3.27 3.64 3.95
C GLY A 146 -1.77 3.71 4.17
N GLY A 147 -1.17 4.82 3.76
CA GLY A 147 0.27 4.97 3.84
C GLY A 147 0.74 6.41 3.79
N THR A 148 2.04 6.58 3.79
CA THR A 148 2.69 7.88 3.63
C THR A 148 3.98 7.77 2.83
N THR A 149 4.27 8.78 2.04
CA THR A 149 5.59 8.97 1.43
C THR A 149 6.39 9.99 2.22
N PHE A 150 7.71 9.82 2.26
CA PHE A 150 8.66 10.68 2.96
C PHE A 150 9.44 11.52 1.95
N LYS A 151 9.24 12.85 1.99
CA LYS A 151 9.96 13.79 1.11
C LYS A 151 11.37 14.03 1.64
N LEU A 152 12.37 13.54 0.95
CA LEU A 152 13.78 13.78 1.25
C LEU A 152 14.30 14.97 0.42
N LYS A 153 14.84 15.99 1.09
CA LYS A 153 15.44 17.15 0.40
C LYS A 153 16.66 16.71 -0.42
N GLY A 154 16.70 17.10 -1.67
CA GLY A 154 17.86 16.82 -2.57
C GLY A 154 17.95 15.36 -3.04
N SER A 155 16.96 14.52 -2.78
CA SER A 155 16.93 13.14 -3.24
C SER A 155 15.87 12.92 -4.33
N HIS A 156 16.20 12.09 -5.31
CA HIS A 156 15.24 11.57 -6.28
C HIS A 156 14.45 10.37 -5.72
N LEU A 157 14.95 9.78 -4.64
CA LEU A 157 14.32 8.64 -3.97
C LEU A 157 13.24 9.13 -3.01
N THR A 158 12.10 8.46 -3.03
CA THR A 158 10.96 8.77 -2.16
C THR A 158 10.58 7.52 -1.36
N PRO A 159 11.10 7.37 -0.13
CA PRO A 159 10.69 6.28 0.76
C PRO A 159 9.19 6.35 1.06
N PHE A 160 8.59 5.20 1.34
CA PHE A 160 7.20 5.10 1.78
C PHE A 160 7.00 3.97 2.77
N ALA A 161 5.92 4.11 3.54
CA ALA A 161 5.40 3.05 4.39
C ALA A 161 3.88 2.95 4.18
N GLU A 162 3.36 1.73 4.13
CA GLU A 162 1.94 1.44 3.85
C GLU A 162 1.46 0.28 4.72
N ALA A 163 0.22 0.36 5.16
CA ALA A 163 -0.53 -0.75 5.74
C ALA A 163 -1.69 -1.10 4.80
N ARG A 164 -1.86 -2.38 4.52
CA ARG A 164 -2.92 -2.92 3.66
C ARG A 164 -3.66 -4.02 4.39
N GLY A 165 -5.00 -3.92 4.44
CA GLY A 165 -5.90 -4.98 4.87
C GLY A 165 -6.53 -5.61 3.64
N GLU A 166 -6.60 -6.93 3.59
CA GLU A 166 -7.18 -7.71 2.50
C GLU A 166 -8.40 -8.49 2.97
N ILE A 167 -9.45 -8.50 2.15
CA ILE A 167 -10.73 -9.17 2.43
C ILE A 167 -11.10 -10.01 1.23
N GLY A 168 -11.31 -11.30 1.42
CA GLY A 168 -11.67 -12.24 0.36
C GLY A 168 -10.61 -13.32 0.22
N GLY A 169 -10.93 -14.53 0.56
CA GLY A 169 -10.01 -15.64 0.58
C GLY A 169 -9.18 -15.82 1.84
N GLY A 170 -9.37 -15.01 2.83
CA GLY A 170 -8.70 -14.89 4.11
C GLY A 170 -8.74 -13.44 4.56
N LYS A 171 -8.41 -13.17 5.81
CA LYS A 171 -8.18 -11.80 6.33
C LYS A 171 -6.68 -11.66 6.54
N THR A 172 -6.02 -10.94 5.67
CA THR A 172 -4.57 -10.72 5.71
C THR A 172 -4.29 -9.25 5.98
N PHE A 173 -3.34 -8.99 6.86
CA PHE A 173 -2.80 -7.66 7.12
C PHE A 173 -1.35 -7.62 6.66
N ILE A 174 -1.01 -6.62 5.84
CA ILE A 174 0.32 -6.47 5.24
C ILE A 174 0.88 -5.11 5.61
N LEU A 175 2.13 -5.08 6.06
CA LEU A 175 2.95 -3.88 6.22
C LEU A 175 3.99 -3.86 5.11
N THR A 176 4.08 -2.74 4.42
CA THR A 176 5.00 -2.53 3.30
C THR A 176 5.90 -1.34 3.59
N GLY A 177 7.20 -1.51 3.40
CA GLY A 177 8.19 -0.44 3.34
C GLY A 177 8.94 -0.47 2.02
N GLY A 178 9.14 0.69 1.38
CA GLY A 178 9.79 0.70 0.08
C GLY A 178 10.33 2.07 -0.33
N VAL A 179 10.88 2.10 -1.54
CA VAL A 179 11.46 3.32 -2.12
C VAL A 179 10.99 3.47 -3.55
N ARG A 180 10.43 4.65 -3.88
CA ARG A 180 10.06 5.08 -5.23
C ARG A 180 11.22 5.83 -5.89
N PHE A 181 11.37 5.64 -7.21
CA PHE A 181 12.40 6.24 -8.07
C PHE A 181 11.86 6.65 -9.43
#